data_882d6ca2a70a059e7931cb33c366ac52
#
_entry.id   882d6ca2a70a059e7931cb33c366ac52
#
_cell.length_a   1.000
_cell.length_b   1.000
_cell.length_c   1.000
_cell.angle_alpha   90.00
_cell.angle_beta   90.00
_cell.angle_gamma   90.00
#
_symmetry.space_group_name_H-M   'P 1'
#
loop_
_entity.id
_entity.type
_entity.pdbx_description
1 polymer ?
#
loop_
_entity_poly.entity_id
_entity_poly.type
_entity_poly.pdbx_seq_one_letter_code
_entity_poly.pdbx_strand_id
1 'polypeptide(L)'
;MIKGISLQNFMSFDYIDLDLTDKGGRCMNHAFIYGENGSGKTNLIDSLMFLEKSTMTLLNEKNGGDEDEPLRKLLSILKEDNPDFKLKSNPKDVGSLASEYRMIGADGNMAMRFSFEIDGHDATYRLEFDDRNVIQSESLDYIISKKKGNLFRITRDEVRLQKNLVSVNYRRELNELLDRYWGKHTFIAILAHESNTKNEEFFSSEISSNIRSFLQYLVSMVVIKKDESCLPLGKSTKLPVGRKPSSEIAELDRIQGVLSKFFSRLYSDIKSVHFLKENINDDTIRYELYFDKRIAGKIRSIPAEAESSGTKRLMGILPFLLMCADGMTVVIDEIDTEVHDLLMSQLMSQCIPDITGQLLATTHNTSLMTYKDAPNIFIISIDRKGFKQIASIQATEPPNVKTNVQKRYLEGYYSGVPFVADIGLRDILEASKMKESE
;
A
#
# COMPACT_ATOMS: atom_id res chain seq x y z
N MET A 1 5.52 -8.66 -8.09
CA MET A 1 6.37 -7.60 -7.47
C MET A 1 6.39 -6.36 -8.35
N ILE A 2 6.46 -5.17 -7.77
CA ILE A 2 6.61 -3.89 -8.48
C ILE A 2 8.08 -3.74 -8.90
N LYS A 3 8.32 -3.51 -10.19
CA LYS A 3 9.65 -3.23 -10.77
C LYS A 3 9.94 -1.74 -10.91
N GLY A 4 8.91 -0.93 -11.06
CA GLY A 4 9.10 0.51 -11.20
C GLY A 4 7.81 1.29 -11.29
N ILE A 5 7.92 2.58 -11.00
CA ILE A 5 6.81 3.54 -10.99
C ILE A 5 7.29 4.82 -11.66
N SER A 6 6.65 5.24 -12.75
CA SER A 6 6.87 6.55 -13.35
C SER A 6 5.60 7.37 -13.29
N LEU A 7 5.71 8.61 -12.82
CA LEU A 7 4.59 9.52 -12.64
C LEU A 7 4.91 10.86 -13.30
N GLN A 8 3.93 11.41 -13.98
CA GLN A 8 3.99 12.75 -14.57
C GLN A 8 2.75 13.55 -14.15
N ASN A 9 2.92 14.79 -13.72
CA ASN A 9 1.84 15.67 -13.27
C ASN A 9 0.95 15.05 -12.19
N PHE A 10 1.56 14.29 -11.26
CA PHE A 10 0.88 13.55 -10.21
C PHE A 10 1.19 14.13 -8.83
N MET A 11 0.17 14.60 -8.12
CA MET A 11 0.31 15.21 -6.77
C MET A 11 1.37 16.31 -6.73
N SER A 12 2.54 16.06 -6.12
CA SER A 12 3.65 16.99 -6.05
C SER A 12 4.80 16.68 -7.01
N PHE A 13 4.60 15.77 -7.94
CA PHE A 13 5.59 15.36 -8.94
C PHE A 13 5.23 15.92 -10.33
N ASP A 14 6.08 16.77 -10.88
CA ASP A 14 6.06 17.09 -12.30
C ASP A 14 6.49 15.86 -13.13
N TYR A 15 7.57 15.23 -12.70
CA TYR A 15 8.01 13.91 -13.17
C TYR A 15 8.84 13.21 -12.11
N ILE A 16 8.61 11.91 -11.93
CA ILE A 16 9.45 11.04 -11.11
C ILE A 16 9.50 9.64 -11.73
N ASP A 17 10.65 8.98 -11.64
CA ASP A 17 10.87 7.62 -12.14
C ASP A 17 11.63 6.80 -11.09
N LEU A 18 10.96 5.81 -10.52
CA LEU A 18 11.48 4.88 -9.52
C LEU A 18 11.73 3.52 -10.18
N ASP A 19 12.98 3.07 -10.13
CA ASP A 19 13.37 1.71 -10.54
C ASP A 19 13.68 0.86 -9.30
N LEU A 20 12.92 -0.22 -9.11
CA LEU A 20 13.01 -1.17 -8.01
C LEU A 20 13.69 -2.48 -8.45
N THR A 21 14.62 -2.39 -9.37
CA THR A 21 15.40 -3.55 -9.82
C THR A 21 16.86 -3.47 -9.37
N ASP A 22 17.45 -4.63 -9.14
CA ASP A 22 18.88 -4.74 -8.89
C ASP A 22 19.70 -4.58 -10.20
N LYS A 23 21.02 -4.56 -10.11
CA LYS A 23 21.93 -4.50 -11.29
C LYS A 23 21.74 -5.64 -12.28
N GLY A 24 21.09 -6.73 -11.86
CA GLY A 24 20.75 -7.88 -12.72
C GLY A 24 19.35 -7.79 -13.32
N GLY A 25 18.59 -6.72 -13.07
CA GLY A 25 17.21 -6.53 -13.53
C GLY A 25 16.16 -7.35 -12.77
N ARG A 26 16.51 -7.92 -11.60
CA ARG A 26 15.59 -8.67 -10.74
C ARG A 26 14.90 -7.71 -9.79
N CYS A 27 13.63 -7.97 -9.49
CA CYS A 27 12.88 -7.20 -8.51
C CYS A 27 13.55 -7.23 -7.13
N MET A 28 13.60 -6.07 -6.47
CA MET A 28 13.96 -5.97 -5.07
C MET A 28 12.79 -6.50 -4.23
N ASN A 29 13.07 -7.39 -3.26
CA ASN A 29 12.06 -7.89 -2.33
C ASN A 29 11.73 -6.91 -1.20
N HIS A 30 12.52 -5.85 -1.03
CA HIS A 30 12.20 -4.74 -0.13
C HIS A 30 12.81 -3.45 -0.65
N ALA A 31 12.20 -2.31 -0.29
CA ALA A 31 12.79 -0.99 -0.49
C ALA A 31 12.29 -0.02 0.59
N PHE A 32 13.20 0.80 1.10
CA PHE A 32 12.93 1.87 2.05
C PHE A 32 13.10 3.23 1.36
N ILE A 33 12.06 4.06 1.46
CA ILE A 33 12.01 5.37 0.79
C ILE A 33 12.12 6.46 1.85
N TYR A 34 13.15 7.27 1.71
CA TYR A 34 13.47 8.40 2.56
C TYR A 34 13.27 9.74 1.84
N GLY A 35 13.34 10.80 2.61
CA GLY A 35 13.28 12.18 2.15
C GLY A 35 12.74 13.08 3.24
N GLU A 36 12.95 14.38 3.10
CA GLU A 36 12.42 15.37 4.02
C GLU A 36 10.88 15.43 4.04
N ASN A 37 10.30 16.12 5.02
CA ASN A 37 8.86 16.36 5.06
C ASN A 37 8.45 17.18 3.83
N GLY A 38 7.36 16.74 3.15
CA GLY A 38 6.92 17.37 1.90
C GLY A 38 7.66 16.92 0.64
N SER A 39 8.68 16.05 0.74
CA SER A 39 9.38 15.52 -0.43
C SER A 39 8.50 14.69 -1.37
N GLY A 40 7.38 14.15 -0.87
CA GLY A 40 6.44 13.36 -1.68
C GLY A 40 6.48 11.85 -1.41
N LYS A 41 7.07 11.40 -0.30
CA LYS A 41 7.05 9.98 0.10
C LYS A 41 5.64 9.39 0.05
N THR A 42 4.69 10.05 0.74
CA THR A 42 3.28 9.65 0.74
C THR A 42 2.66 9.74 -0.66
N ASN A 43 3.04 10.73 -1.49
CA ASN A 43 2.50 10.86 -2.86
C ASN A 43 2.92 9.68 -3.76
N LEU A 44 4.10 9.11 -3.52
CA LEU A 44 4.52 7.90 -4.22
C LEU A 44 3.64 6.70 -3.83
N ILE A 45 3.35 6.54 -2.53
CA ILE A 45 2.39 5.53 -2.04
C ILE A 45 0.99 5.79 -2.60
N ASP A 46 0.58 7.06 -2.68
CA ASP A 46 -0.69 7.49 -3.27
C ASP A 46 -0.86 7.04 -4.72
N SER A 47 0.22 6.90 -5.49
CA SER A 47 0.13 6.39 -6.85
C SER A 47 -0.31 4.93 -6.92
N LEU A 48 0.10 4.12 -5.95
CA LEU A 48 -0.33 2.72 -5.83
C LEU A 48 -1.76 2.62 -5.29
N MET A 49 -2.15 3.52 -4.37
CA MET A 49 -3.56 3.64 -3.96
C MET A 49 -4.46 4.11 -5.11
N PHE A 50 -3.98 5.02 -5.97
CA PHE A 50 -4.70 5.39 -7.18
C PHE A 50 -4.93 4.15 -8.06
N LEU A 51 -3.88 3.35 -8.28
CA LEU A 51 -3.97 2.14 -9.07
C LEU A 51 -5.01 1.17 -8.50
N GLU A 52 -4.95 0.88 -7.20
CA GLU A 52 -5.93 0.04 -6.50
C GLU A 52 -7.36 0.58 -6.64
N LYS A 53 -7.59 1.86 -6.29
CA LYS A 53 -8.91 2.50 -6.37
C LYS A 53 -9.45 2.55 -7.80
N SER A 54 -8.59 2.76 -8.80
CA SER A 54 -8.96 2.81 -10.20
C SER A 54 -9.57 1.50 -10.70
N THR A 55 -9.18 0.36 -10.11
CA THR A 55 -9.75 -0.97 -10.44
C THR A 55 -11.14 -1.20 -9.86
N MET A 56 -11.52 -0.42 -8.84
CA MET A 56 -12.77 -0.62 -8.09
C MET A 56 -13.89 0.36 -8.51
N THR A 57 -13.61 1.32 -9.39
CA THR A 57 -14.53 2.42 -9.71
C THR A 57 -15.89 1.93 -10.22
N LEU A 58 -15.95 0.93 -11.10
CA LEU A 58 -17.22 0.41 -11.62
C LEU A 58 -18.00 -0.40 -10.57
N LEU A 59 -17.32 -1.18 -9.76
CA LEU A 59 -17.92 -1.87 -8.61
C LEU A 59 -18.55 -0.86 -7.64
N ASN A 60 -17.83 0.21 -7.30
CA ASN A 60 -18.31 1.25 -6.41
C ASN A 60 -19.51 2.01 -6.99
N GLU A 61 -19.54 2.24 -8.30
CA GLU A 61 -20.70 2.85 -8.97
C GLU A 61 -21.93 1.95 -8.92
N LYS A 62 -21.75 0.66 -9.20
CA LYS A 62 -22.85 -0.32 -9.22
C LYS A 62 -23.39 -0.61 -7.81
N ASN A 63 -22.53 -0.69 -6.84
CA ASN A 63 -22.89 -0.97 -5.43
C ASN A 63 -23.41 0.30 -4.70
N GLY A 64 -23.24 1.48 -5.26
CA GLY A 64 -23.70 2.76 -4.68
C GLY A 64 -25.21 3.01 -4.75
N GLY A 65 -26.01 2.08 -5.29
CA GLY A 65 -27.49 2.09 -5.29
C GLY A 65 -28.10 1.08 -4.33
N ASP A 66 -27.49 -0.08 -4.17
CA ASP A 66 -27.82 -1.09 -3.16
C ASP A 66 -26.48 -1.53 -2.52
N GLU A 67 -26.23 -1.07 -1.29
CA GLU A 67 -25.06 -1.53 -0.53
C GLU A 67 -25.14 -3.05 -0.44
N ASP A 68 -24.16 -3.78 -1.00
CA ASP A 68 -24.06 -5.23 -0.93
C ASP A 68 -24.20 -5.70 0.53
N GLU A 69 -25.11 -6.62 0.78
CA GLU A 69 -25.41 -7.13 2.13
C GLU A 69 -24.16 -7.63 2.89
N PRO A 70 -23.16 -8.27 2.25
CA PRO A 70 -21.90 -8.62 2.91
C PRO A 70 -21.03 -7.40 3.27
N LEU A 71 -20.96 -6.40 2.39
CA LEU A 71 -20.23 -5.15 2.64
C LEU A 71 -20.97 -4.29 3.67
N ARG A 72 -22.31 -4.22 3.62
CA ARG A 72 -23.15 -3.62 4.65
C ARG A 72 -22.98 -4.28 6.01
N LYS A 73 -22.96 -5.60 6.06
CA LYS A 73 -22.66 -6.34 7.30
C LYS A 73 -21.26 -6.03 7.81
N LEU A 74 -20.26 -6.01 6.94
CA LEU A 74 -18.89 -5.61 7.31
C LEU A 74 -18.85 -4.14 7.76
N LEU A 75 -19.51 -3.25 7.04
CA LEU A 75 -19.58 -1.81 7.33
C LEU A 75 -20.44 -1.49 8.57
N SER A 76 -21.53 -2.23 8.82
CA SER A 76 -22.32 -2.08 10.03
C SER A 76 -21.53 -2.51 11.27
N ILE A 77 -20.81 -3.63 11.16
CA ILE A 77 -19.89 -4.11 12.20
C ILE A 77 -18.78 -3.07 12.45
N LEU A 78 -18.22 -2.46 11.38
CA LEU A 78 -17.18 -1.43 11.50
C LEU A 78 -17.71 -0.11 12.08
N LYS A 79 -18.96 0.28 11.79
CA LYS A 79 -19.61 1.49 12.34
C LYS A 79 -20.07 1.34 13.78
N GLU A 80 -20.58 0.17 14.17
CA GLU A 80 -21.00 -0.09 15.57
C GLU A 80 -19.81 -0.06 16.55
N ASP A 81 -18.62 -0.49 16.09
CA ASP A 81 -17.43 -0.55 16.92
C ASP A 81 -16.54 0.71 16.84
N ASN A 82 -16.78 1.60 15.86
CA ASN A 82 -16.02 2.85 15.70
C ASN A 82 -16.89 3.97 15.11
N PRO A 83 -17.56 4.79 15.99
CA PRO A 83 -18.46 5.87 15.55
C PRO A 83 -17.80 6.95 14.69
N ASP A 84 -16.46 7.10 14.79
CA ASP A 84 -15.67 8.07 14.04
C ASP A 84 -15.17 7.51 12.68
N PHE A 85 -15.54 6.28 12.33
CA PHE A 85 -15.22 5.70 11.03
C PHE A 85 -15.94 6.45 9.90
N LYS A 86 -15.26 7.48 9.37
CA LYS A 86 -15.70 8.17 8.15
C LYS A 86 -15.28 7.30 6.97
N LEU A 87 -16.26 6.68 6.31
CA LEU A 87 -16.08 6.18 4.95
C LEU A 87 -15.60 7.35 4.09
N LYS A 88 -14.34 7.34 3.65
CA LYS A 88 -13.95 8.13 2.50
C LYS A 88 -14.83 7.62 1.37
N SER A 89 -15.56 8.51 0.70
CA SER A 89 -16.41 8.14 -0.42
C SER A 89 -15.55 7.41 -1.45
N ASN A 90 -15.87 6.15 -1.69
CA ASN A 90 -15.17 5.38 -2.73
C ASN A 90 -15.42 6.05 -4.08
N PRO A 91 -14.40 6.30 -4.91
CA PRO A 91 -14.56 6.96 -6.19
C PRO A 91 -15.49 6.12 -7.09
N LYS A 92 -16.48 6.78 -7.69
CA LYS A 92 -17.46 6.16 -8.61
C LYS A 92 -17.07 6.30 -10.08
N ASP A 93 -16.01 7.02 -10.38
CA ASP A 93 -15.43 7.17 -11.71
C ASP A 93 -13.92 7.48 -11.62
N VAL A 94 -13.21 7.19 -12.69
CA VAL A 94 -11.75 7.38 -12.73
C VAL A 94 -11.35 8.84 -12.96
N GLY A 95 -12.22 9.67 -13.55
CA GLY A 95 -11.97 11.09 -13.77
C GLY A 95 -11.97 11.88 -12.47
N SER A 96 -12.97 11.63 -11.60
CA SER A 96 -13.00 12.19 -10.24
C SER A 96 -11.76 11.77 -9.46
N LEU A 97 -11.38 10.48 -9.55
CA LEU A 97 -10.15 9.99 -8.93
C LEU A 97 -8.92 10.72 -9.49
N ALA A 98 -8.80 10.87 -10.81
CA ALA A 98 -7.71 11.58 -11.44
C ALA A 98 -7.61 13.04 -10.99
N SER A 99 -8.75 13.72 -10.77
CA SER A 99 -8.76 15.11 -10.28
C SER A 99 -8.21 15.26 -8.86
N GLU A 100 -8.41 14.26 -7.99
CA GLU A 100 -7.86 14.27 -6.62
C GLU A 100 -6.33 14.15 -6.60
N TYR A 101 -5.77 13.44 -7.58
CA TYR A 101 -4.33 13.11 -7.60
C TYR A 101 -3.53 13.91 -8.64
N ARG A 102 -4.16 14.73 -9.46
CA ARG A 102 -3.45 15.61 -10.39
C ARG A 102 -2.62 16.65 -9.65
N MET A 103 -1.45 16.95 -10.17
CA MET A 103 -0.63 18.05 -9.71
C MET A 103 -1.37 19.39 -9.89
N ILE A 104 -1.46 20.18 -8.82
CA ILE A 104 -2.14 21.49 -8.85
C ILE A 104 -1.40 22.44 -9.78
N GLY A 105 -2.14 23.04 -10.72
CA GLY A 105 -1.58 24.01 -11.67
C GLY A 105 -0.72 23.40 -12.78
N ALA A 106 -0.72 22.06 -12.91
CA ALA A 106 0.02 21.42 -14.00
C ALA A 106 -0.68 21.57 -15.35
N ASP A 107 0.11 21.96 -16.35
CA ASP A 107 -0.30 21.96 -17.75
C ASP A 107 -0.05 20.58 -18.39
N GLY A 108 -0.92 20.17 -19.30
CA GLY A 108 -0.77 18.94 -20.06
C GLY A 108 -1.27 17.67 -19.33
N ASN A 109 -0.91 16.52 -19.88
CA ASN A 109 -1.45 15.24 -19.44
C ASN A 109 -0.86 14.78 -18.11
N MET A 110 -1.69 14.13 -17.28
CA MET A 110 -1.24 13.31 -16.16
C MET A 110 -1.00 11.90 -16.68
N ALA A 111 0.20 11.35 -16.46
CA ALA A 111 0.54 10.01 -16.91
C ALA A 111 1.16 9.18 -15.80
N MET A 112 0.79 7.89 -15.77
CA MET A 112 1.31 6.92 -14.82
C MET A 112 1.72 5.65 -15.57
N ARG A 113 2.88 5.13 -15.20
CA ARG A 113 3.41 3.85 -15.69
C ARG A 113 3.83 3.01 -14.50
N PHE A 114 3.27 1.82 -14.40
CA PHE A 114 3.61 0.83 -13.40
C PHE A 114 4.23 -0.38 -14.10
N SER A 115 5.43 -0.75 -13.69
CA SER A 115 6.12 -1.94 -14.17
C SER A 115 6.12 -3.00 -13.08
N PHE A 116 5.86 -4.25 -13.46
CA PHE A 116 5.71 -5.38 -12.54
C PHE A 116 6.47 -6.60 -13.03
N GLU A 117 6.76 -7.49 -12.10
CA GLU A 117 7.05 -8.89 -12.39
C GLU A 117 5.91 -9.74 -11.80
N ILE A 118 5.20 -10.46 -12.67
CA ILE A 118 4.06 -11.31 -12.32
C ILE A 118 4.30 -12.68 -12.95
N ASP A 119 4.23 -13.74 -12.15
CA ASP A 119 4.50 -15.12 -12.59
C ASP A 119 5.85 -15.27 -13.33
N GLY A 120 6.89 -14.51 -12.89
CA GLY A 120 8.22 -14.49 -13.51
C GLY A 120 8.30 -13.76 -14.84
N HIS A 121 7.28 -12.97 -15.21
CA HIS A 121 7.23 -12.22 -16.47
C HIS A 121 7.00 -10.72 -16.24
N ASP A 122 7.65 -9.91 -17.07
CA ASP A 122 7.51 -8.45 -17.06
C ASP A 122 6.13 -8.01 -17.55
N ALA A 123 5.43 -7.23 -16.76
CA ALA A 123 4.22 -6.52 -17.13
C ALA A 123 4.44 -4.99 -17.05
N THR A 124 3.75 -4.23 -17.90
CA THR A 124 3.76 -2.76 -17.81
C THR A 124 2.37 -2.22 -18.09
N TYR A 125 1.78 -1.59 -17.08
CA TYR A 125 0.48 -0.95 -17.19
C TYR A 125 0.64 0.56 -17.26
N ARG A 126 -0.11 1.23 -18.13
CA ARG A 126 -0.06 2.67 -18.36
C ARG A 126 -1.45 3.26 -18.38
N LEU A 127 -1.57 4.41 -17.72
CA LEU A 127 -2.76 5.26 -17.73
C LEU A 127 -2.34 6.69 -18.08
N GLU A 128 -3.14 7.37 -18.90
CA GLU A 128 -2.93 8.76 -19.27
C GLU A 128 -4.26 9.50 -19.27
N PHE A 129 -4.26 10.70 -18.68
CA PHE A 129 -5.43 11.57 -18.55
C PHE A 129 -5.10 12.95 -19.13
N ASP A 130 -6.05 13.58 -19.85
CA ASP A 130 -5.89 14.93 -20.33
C ASP A 130 -6.02 15.98 -19.20
N ASP A 131 -5.93 17.25 -19.54
CA ASP A 131 -6.08 18.40 -18.64
C ASP A 131 -7.46 18.49 -17.95
N ARG A 132 -8.47 17.83 -18.50
CA ARG A 132 -9.83 17.73 -17.94
C ARG A 132 -10.05 16.46 -17.11
N ASN A 133 -8.99 15.71 -16.83
CA ASN A 133 -9.02 14.43 -16.11
C ASN A 133 -9.81 13.33 -16.83
N VAL A 134 -9.94 13.42 -18.16
CA VAL A 134 -10.56 12.37 -18.96
C VAL A 134 -9.48 11.42 -19.46
N ILE A 135 -9.73 10.12 -19.32
CA ILE A 135 -8.78 9.10 -19.77
C ILE A 135 -8.51 9.21 -21.27
N GLN A 136 -7.23 9.30 -21.64
CA GLN A 136 -6.78 9.40 -23.02
C GLN A 136 -6.32 8.06 -23.55
N SER A 137 -5.60 7.33 -22.72
CA SER A 137 -5.09 6.01 -23.08
C SER A 137 -4.96 5.11 -21.86
N GLU A 138 -5.20 3.84 -22.10
CA GLU A 138 -4.98 2.74 -21.18
C GLU A 138 -4.32 1.58 -21.92
N SER A 139 -3.25 1.01 -21.38
CA SER A 139 -2.59 -0.11 -22.04
C SER A 139 -1.91 -1.04 -21.06
N LEU A 140 -1.84 -2.32 -21.41
CA LEU A 140 -1.10 -3.35 -20.71
C LEU A 140 -0.21 -4.12 -21.68
N ASP A 141 1.09 -4.05 -21.44
CA ASP A 141 2.07 -4.95 -22.04
C ASP A 141 2.37 -6.07 -21.03
N TYR A 142 2.21 -7.31 -21.44
CA TYR A 142 2.49 -8.48 -20.60
C TYR A 142 2.84 -9.67 -21.51
N ILE A 143 3.01 -10.86 -20.95
CA ILE A 143 3.34 -12.03 -21.72
C ILE A 143 2.21 -12.42 -22.68
N ILE A 144 2.57 -12.66 -23.96
CA ILE A 144 1.72 -13.31 -24.95
C ILE A 144 2.43 -14.60 -25.33
N SER A 145 1.92 -15.74 -24.91
CA SER A 145 2.57 -17.04 -25.04
C SER A 145 3.96 -17.09 -24.41
N LYS A 146 5.02 -16.75 -25.15
CA LYS A 146 6.43 -16.82 -24.69
C LYS A 146 7.16 -15.48 -24.69
N LYS A 147 6.57 -14.41 -25.19
CA LYS A 147 7.22 -13.10 -25.33
C LYS A 147 6.32 -12.00 -24.78
N LYS A 148 6.94 -10.94 -24.27
CA LYS A 148 6.22 -9.71 -23.90
C LYS A 148 5.62 -9.07 -25.15
N GLY A 149 4.37 -8.64 -25.06
CA GLY A 149 3.68 -7.95 -26.12
C GLY A 149 2.49 -7.17 -25.56
N ASN A 150 1.84 -6.39 -26.40
CA ASN A 150 0.69 -5.59 -26.00
C ASN A 150 -0.56 -6.48 -25.89
N LEU A 151 -1.11 -6.64 -24.70
CA LEU A 151 -2.35 -7.37 -24.46
C LEU A 151 -3.56 -6.54 -24.84
N PHE A 152 -3.55 -5.26 -24.48
CA PHE A 152 -4.53 -4.30 -24.94
C PHE A 152 -3.97 -2.87 -24.95
N ARG A 153 -4.49 -2.06 -25.85
CA ARG A 153 -4.35 -0.61 -25.88
C ARG A 153 -5.68 -0.01 -26.28
N ILE A 154 -6.21 0.85 -25.43
CA ILE A 154 -7.48 1.53 -25.62
C ILE A 154 -7.21 3.02 -25.56
N THR A 155 -7.68 3.73 -26.56
CA THR A 155 -7.66 5.19 -26.67
C THR A 155 -9.05 5.65 -27.05
N ARG A 156 -9.28 6.96 -27.11
CA ARG A 156 -10.57 7.51 -27.57
C ARG A 156 -10.93 7.11 -29.01
N ASP A 157 -9.90 6.90 -29.85
CA ASP A 157 -10.07 6.67 -31.28
C ASP A 157 -9.95 5.20 -31.64
N GLU A 158 -9.37 4.38 -30.78
CA GLU A 158 -9.03 3.01 -31.14
C GLU A 158 -9.06 2.04 -29.94
N VAL A 159 -9.65 0.88 -30.16
CA VAL A 159 -9.62 -0.27 -29.24
C VAL A 159 -8.85 -1.41 -29.88
N ARG A 160 -7.67 -1.70 -29.33
CA ARG A 160 -6.85 -2.85 -29.73
C ARG A 160 -6.81 -3.86 -28.60
N LEU A 161 -7.43 -5.01 -28.81
CA LEU A 161 -7.36 -6.17 -27.92
C LEU A 161 -6.63 -7.32 -28.61
N GLN A 162 -5.68 -7.93 -27.93
CA GLN A 162 -5.00 -9.13 -28.42
C GLN A 162 -6.05 -10.24 -28.71
N LYS A 163 -5.83 -11.02 -29.81
CA LYS A 163 -6.84 -11.98 -30.31
C LYS A 163 -7.32 -12.97 -29.25
N ASN A 164 -6.41 -13.47 -28.42
CA ASN A 164 -6.69 -14.49 -27.41
C ASN A 164 -6.91 -13.88 -26.00
N LEU A 165 -7.09 -12.56 -25.89
CA LEU A 165 -7.36 -11.92 -24.60
C LEU A 165 -8.67 -12.41 -24.02
N VAL A 166 -9.67 -12.56 -24.85
CA VAL A 166 -10.99 -13.11 -24.53
C VAL A 166 -11.45 -14.07 -25.61
N SER A 167 -12.35 -14.98 -25.28
CA SER A 167 -12.95 -15.90 -26.24
C SER A 167 -13.70 -15.16 -27.35
N VAL A 168 -13.92 -15.82 -28.46
CA VAL A 168 -14.67 -15.25 -29.59
C VAL A 168 -16.12 -14.95 -29.18
N ASN A 169 -16.73 -15.80 -28.35
CA ASN A 169 -18.11 -15.67 -27.92
C ASN A 169 -18.32 -14.45 -26.99
N TYR A 170 -17.39 -14.23 -26.08
CA TYR A 170 -17.48 -13.14 -25.09
C TYR A 170 -17.00 -11.79 -25.67
N ARG A 171 -16.29 -11.78 -26.77
CA ARG A 171 -15.72 -10.56 -27.37
C ARG A 171 -16.78 -9.51 -27.72
N ARG A 172 -17.94 -9.92 -28.16
CA ARG A 172 -19.05 -8.99 -28.49
C ARG A 172 -19.57 -8.31 -27.23
N GLU A 173 -19.86 -9.09 -26.18
CA GLU A 173 -20.31 -8.57 -24.90
C GLU A 173 -19.29 -7.61 -24.29
N LEU A 174 -17.99 -7.99 -24.35
CA LEU A 174 -16.91 -7.13 -23.85
C LEU A 174 -16.81 -5.79 -24.61
N ASN A 175 -16.99 -5.79 -25.93
CA ASN A 175 -17.00 -4.54 -26.70
C ASN A 175 -18.20 -3.65 -26.30
N GLU A 176 -19.37 -4.22 -26.06
CA GLU A 176 -20.55 -3.46 -25.57
C GLU A 176 -20.30 -2.88 -24.18
N LEU A 177 -19.56 -3.59 -23.30
CA LEU A 177 -19.16 -3.09 -22.00
C LEU A 177 -18.11 -1.96 -22.13
N LEU A 178 -17.14 -2.10 -23.03
CA LEU A 178 -16.16 -1.05 -23.33
C LEU A 178 -16.84 0.22 -23.82
N ASP A 179 -17.73 0.12 -24.80
CA ASP A 179 -18.47 1.27 -25.36
C ASP A 179 -19.29 1.99 -24.29
N ARG A 180 -19.79 1.25 -23.29
CA ARG A 180 -20.64 1.79 -22.23
C ARG A 180 -19.86 2.41 -21.07
N TYR A 181 -18.73 1.82 -20.69
CA TYR A 181 -18.07 2.12 -19.41
C TYR A 181 -16.67 2.68 -19.53
N TRP A 182 -15.92 2.37 -20.59
CA TRP A 182 -14.56 2.91 -20.73
C TRP A 182 -14.60 4.43 -20.91
N GLY A 183 -13.63 5.12 -20.32
CA GLY A 183 -13.63 6.58 -20.25
C GLY A 183 -14.15 7.09 -18.89
N LYS A 184 -15.23 6.51 -18.38
CA LYS A 184 -15.69 6.71 -17.00
C LYS A 184 -14.97 5.77 -16.03
N HIS A 185 -14.65 4.57 -16.49
CA HIS A 185 -13.89 3.54 -15.77
C HIS A 185 -12.76 3.05 -16.63
N THR A 186 -11.72 2.48 -16.00
CA THR A 186 -10.64 1.79 -16.71
C THR A 186 -11.14 0.45 -17.25
N PHE A 187 -10.47 -0.08 -18.27
CA PHE A 187 -10.76 -1.43 -18.76
C PHE A 187 -10.51 -2.50 -17.68
N ILE A 188 -9.48 -2.27 -16.85
CA ILE A 188 -9.21 -3.14 -15.70
C ILE A 188 -10.37 -3.10 -14.69
N ALA A 189 -11.00 -1.95 -14.44
CA ALA A 189 -12.20 -1.87 -13.60
C ALA A 189 -13.39 -2.62 -14.18
N ILE A 190 -13.56 -2.58 -15.51
CA ILE A 190 -14.62 -3.35 -16.19
C ILE A 190 -14.38 -4.84 -15.99
N LEU A 191 -13.15 -5.32 -16.21
CA LEU A 191 -12.80 -6.74 -16.00
C LEU A 191 -12.90 -7.16 -14.53
N ALA A 192 -12.53 -6.30 -13.59
CA ALA A 192 -12.69 -6.56 -12.16
C ALA A 192 -14.17 -6.68 -11.78
N HIS A 193 -15.04 -5.84 -12.33
CA HIS A 193 -16.50 -5.95 -12.13
C HIS A 193 -17.03 -7.28 -12.69
N GLU A 194 -16.63 -7.66 -13.91
CA GLU A 194 -17.05 -8.93 -14.53
C GLU A 194 -16.60 -10.14 -13.71
N SER A 195 -15.37 -10.10 -13.14
CA SER A 195 -14.86 -11.18 -12.29
C SER A 195 -15.64 -11.37 -10.99
N ASN A 196 -16.27 -10.29 -10.48
CA ASN A 196 -17.08 -10.33 -9.26
C ASN A 196 -18.55 -10.70 -9.52
N THR A 197 -19.07 -10.43 -10.72
CA THR A 197 -20.48 -10.62 -11.07
C THR A 197 -20.76 -11.93 -11.79
N LYS A 198 -19.78 -12.47 -12.53
CA LYS A 198 -19.86 -13.74 -13.23
C LYS A 198 -19.33 -14.88 -12.34
N ASN A 199 -19.77 -16.11 -12.60
CA ASN A 199 -19.18 -17.25 -11.89
C ASN A 199 -17.72 -17.49 -12.33
N GLU A 200 -16.94 -18.11 -11.46
CA GLU A 200 -15.52 -18.34 -11.67
C GLU A 200 -15.21 -19.22 -12.90
N GLU A 201 -16.06 -20.22 -13.17
CA GLU A 201 -15.90 -21.10 -14.34
C GLU A 201 -16.07 -20.32 -15.64
N PHE A 202 -17.11 -19.49 -15.74
CA PHE A 202 -17.32 -18.62 -16.89
C PHE A 202 -16.15 -17.65 -17.08
N PHE A 203 -15.77 -16.93 -16.04
CA PHE A 203 -14.68 -15.95 -16.13
C PHE A 203 -13.35 -16.62 -16.54
N SER A 204 -13.08 -17.81 -16.01
CA SER A 204 -11.86 -18.55 -16.32
C SER A 204 -11.85 -19.13 -17.73
N SER A 205 -13.00 -19.47 -18.32
CA SER A 205 -13.10 -19.97 -19.69
C SER A 205 -13.06 -18.86 -20.73
N GLU A 206 -13.62 -17.69 -20.42
CA GLU A 206 -13.80 -16.61 -21.38
C GLU A 206 -12.62 -15.60 -21.40
N ILE A 207 -11.89 -15.46 -20.30
CA ILE A 207 -10.79 -14.50 -20.14
C ILE A 207 -9.44 -15.22 -20.05
N SER A 208 -8.45 -14.73 -20.79
CA SER A 208 -7.12 -15.36 -20.81
C SER A 208 -6.46 -15.37 -19.42
N SER A 209 -5.65 -16.41 -19.17
CA SER A 209 -4.93 -16.56 -17.90
C SER A 209 -4.06 -15.36 -17.57
N ASN A 210 -3.42 -14.75 -18.59
CA ASN A 210 -2.50 -13.61 -18.44
C ASN A 210 -3.20 -12.41 -17.79
N ILE A 211 -4.37 -12.02 -18.35
CA ILE A 211 -5.10 -10.87 -17.79
C ILE A 211 -5.66 -11.21 -16.40
N ARG A 212 -6.04 -12.47 -16.15
CA ARG A 212 -6.47 -12.93 -14.83
C ARG A 212 -5.34 -12.87 -13.80
N SER A 213 -4.13 -13.33 -14.14
CA SER A 213 -2.95 -13.18 -13.26
C SER A 213 -2.65 -11.71 -12.95
N PHE A 214 -2.79 -10.82 -13.94
CA PHE A 214 -2.62 -9.37 -13.71
C PHE A 214 -3.66 -8.80 -12.76
N LEU A 215 -4.95 -9.12 -12.96
CA LEU A 215 -6.03 -8.72 -12.06
C LEU A 215 -5.84 -9.25 -10.64
N GLN A 216 -5.50 -10.53 -10.52
CA GLN A 216 -5.25 -11.17 -9.23
C GLN A 216 -4.09 -10.51 -8.50
N TYR A 217 -3.01 -10.17 -9.22
CA TYR A 217 -1.88 -9.45 -8.64
C TYR A 217 -2.31 -8.08 -8.08
N LEU A 218 -3.09 -7.28 -8.86
CA LEU A 218 -3.57 -5.97 -8.40
C LEU A 218 -4.46 -6.07 -7.15
N VAL A 219 -5.36 -7.08 -7.11
CA VAL A 219 -6.25 -7.31 -5.95
C VAL A 219 -5.49 -7.83 -4.73
N SER A 220 -4.39 -8.57 -4.94
CA SER A 220 -3.56 -9.11 -3.84
C SER A 220 -2.54 -8.11 -3.30
N MET A 221 -2.27 -7.02 -4.00
CA MET A 221 -1.39 -5.95 -3.53
C MET A 221 -2.07 -5.18 -2.40
N VAL A 222 -1.35 -4.94 -1.31
CA VAL A 222 -1.88 -4.23 -0.14
C VAL A 222 -1.15 -2.92 0.03
N VAL A 223 -1.89 -1.81 0.08
CA VAL A 223 -1.35 -0.46 0.29
C VAL A 223 -1.95 0.14 1.57
N ILE A 224 -1.10 0.55 2.50
CA ILE A 224 -1.49 1.02 3.82
C ILE A 224 -0.93 2.40 4.08
N LYS A 225 -1.79 3.35 4.40
CA LYS A 225 -1.41 4.67 4.89
C LYS A 225 -1.25 4.68 6.42
N LYS A 226 -0.46 5.64 6.90
CA LYS A 226 -0.22 5.87 8.33
C LYS A 226 -1.49 5.87 9.18
N ASP A 227 -2.55 6.52 8.71
CA ASP A 227 -3.80 6.74 9.45
C ASP A 227 -4.86 5.63 9.22
N GLU A 228 -4.53 4.60 8.45
CA GLU A 228 -5.46 3.51 8.19
C GLU A 228 -5.37 2.46 9.30
N SER A 229 -6.54 2.10 9.83
CA SER A 229 -6.66 1.09 10.87
C SER A 229 -6.19 -0.28 10.36
N CYS A 230 -5.57 -1.03 11.26
CA CYS A 230 -5.02 -2.35 10.99
C CYS A 230 -6.04 -3.29 10.35
N LEU A 231 -5.60 -4.03 9.33
CA LEU A 231 -6.38 -5.15 8.82
C LEU A 231 -6.54 -6.23 9.90
N PRO A 232 -7.68 -6.94 9.92
CA PRO A 232 -7.87 -8.05 10.85
C PRO A 232 -6.84 -9.15 10.59
N LEU A 233 -6.29 -9.73 11.66
CA LEU A 233 -5.52 -10.96 11.59
C LEU A 233 -6.49 -12.12 11.32
N GLY A 234 -6.36 -12.80 10.16
CA GLY A 234 -7.31 -13.83 9.74
C GLY A 234 -8.54 -13.26 9.03
N LYS A 235 -9.56 -14.11 8.80
CA LYS A 235 -10.72 -13.76 7.97
C LYS A 235 -11.57 -12.59 8.51
N SER A 236 -11.58 -12.34 9.82
CA SER A 236 -12.42 -11.29 10.41
C SER A 236 -12.06 -10.95 11.88
N THR A 237 -10.85 -11.31 12.36
CA THR A 237 -10.48 -11.07 13.75
C THR A 237 -9.96 -9.66 13.95
N LYS A 238 -10.79 -8.80 14.55
CA LYS A 238 -10.38 -7.47 14.98
C LYS A 238 -9.51 -7.58 16.23
N LEU A 239 -8.51 -6.76 16.33
CA LEU A 239 -7.68 -6.62 17.52
C LEU A 239 -7.82 -5.21 18.08
N PRO A 240 -7.81 -5.03 19.39
CA PRO A 240 -7.62 -6.08 20.43
C PRO A 240 -8.90 -6.75 20.94
N VAL A 241 -10.09 -6.23 20.61
CA VAL A 241 -11.39 -6.69 21.14
C VAL A 241 -12.35 -6.96 19.97
N GLY A 242 -13.24 -7.93 20.13
CA GLY A 242 -14.26 -8.19 19.13
C GLY A 242 -15.26 -9.27 19.54
N ARG A 243 -16.12 -9.62 18.57
CA ARG A 243 -17.10 -10.72 18.69
C ARG A 243 -16.97 -11.64 17.50
N LYS A 244 -17.17 -12.93 17.70
CA LYS A 244 -17.13 -13.95 16.67
C LYS A 244 -18.14 -15.08 16.91
N PRO A 245 -18.55 -15.79 15.85
CA PRO A 245 -19.26 -17.05 16.03
C PRO A 245 -18.45 -18.06 16.85
N SER A 246 -19.12 -18.81 17.73
CA SER A 246 -18.48 -19.86 18.55
C SER A 246 -17.77 -20.92 17.70
N SER A 247 -18.22 -21.14 16.46
CA SER A 247 -17.58 -22.05 15.48
C SER A 247 -16.18 -21.57 15.03
N GLU A 248 -15.82 -20.29 15.25
CA GLU A 248 -14.54 -19.72 14.83
C GLU A 248 -13.51 -19.61 15.96
N ILE A 249 -13.73 -20.24 17.11
CA ILE A 249 -12.79 -20.25 18.25
C ILE A 249 -11.40 -20.74 17.85
N ALA A 250 -11.32 -21.76 16.99
CA ALA A 250 -10.05 -22.30 16.51
C ALA A 250 -9.19 -21.24 15.75
N GLU A 251 -9.82 -20.29 15.10
CA GLU A 251 -9.10 -19.17 14.47
C GLU A 251 -8.45 -18.26 15.51
N LEU A 252 -9.16 -17.93 16.61
CA LEU A 252 -8.61 -17.15 17.72
C LEU A 252 -7.39 -17.85 18.34
N ASP A 253 -7.46 -19.19 18.53
CA ASP A 253 -6.35 -19.96 19.08
C ASP A 253 -5.12 -19.91 18.16
N ARG A 254 -5.32 -20.00 16.86
CA ARG A 254 -4.24 -19.86 15.87
C ARG A 254 -3.62 -18.46 15.92
N ILE A 255 -4.43 -17.40 15.93
CA ILE A 255 -3.98 -16.00 16.01
C ILE A 255 -3.22 -15.76 17.33
N GLN A 256 -3.74 -16.25 18.44
CA GLN A 256 -3.09 -16.22 19.74
C GLN A 256 -1.67 -16.83 19.67
N GLY A 257 -1.54 -18.00 19.06
CA GLY A 257 -0.26 -18.67 18.87
C GLY A 257 0.74 -17.82 18.08
N VAL A 258 0.28 -17.17 17.00
CA VAL A 258 1.10 -16.27 16.18
C VAL A 258 1.56 -15.05 16.99
N LEU A 259 0.63 -14.36 17.64
CA LEU A 259 0.91 -13.17 18.46
C LEU A 259 1.85 -13.51 19.62
N SER A 260 1.58 -14.60 20.34
CA SER A 260 2.40 -15.04 21.45
C SER A 260 3.83 -15.35 21.02
N LYS A 261 4.00 -16.07 19.90
CA LYS A 261 5.32 -16.39 19.34
C LYS A 261 6.07 -15.14 18.88
N PHE A 262 5.40 -14.16 18.29
CA PHE A 262 6.00 -12.92 17.82
C PHE A 262 6.46 -12.06 19.01
N PHE A 263 5.53 -11.71 19.91
CA PHE A 263 5.80 -10.76 20.99
C PHE A 263 6.73 -11.30 22.06
N SER A 264 6.70 -12.61 22.37
CA SER A 264 7.64 -13.21 23.33
C SER A 264 9.09 -13.26 22.83
N ARG A 265 9.29 -13.19 21.50
CA ARG A 265 10.62 -13.06 20.89
C ARG A 265 11.09 -11.62 20.80
N LEU A 266 10.14 -10.70 20.62
CA LEU A 266 10.44 -9.29 20.45
C LEU A 266 10.72 -8.57 21.77
N TYR A 267 10.01 -8.95 22.85
CA TYR A 267 10.11 -8.32 24.18
C TYR A 267 10.46 -9.36 25.24
N SER A 268 11.51 -9.11 26.02
CA SER A 268 12.00 -10.04 27.05
C SER A 268 11.05 -10.18 28.26
N ASP A 269 10.23 -9.17 28.53
CA ASP A 269 9.24 -9.13 29.60
C ASP A 269 7.92 -9.80 29.24
N ILE A 270 7.58 -9.94 27.95
CA ILE A 270 6.37 -10.63 27.49
C ILE A 270 6.60 -12.14 27.48
N LYS A 271 5.76 -12.89 28.19
CA LYS A 271 5.83 -14.34 28.29
C LYS A 271 4.88 -15.04 27.34
N SER A 272 3.67 -14.53 27.23
CA SER A 272 2.63 -15.03 26.33
C SER A 272 1.64 -13.92 25.99
N VAL A 273 0.84 -14.21 24.98
CA VAL A 273 -0.32 -13.39 24.59
C VAL A 273 -1.50 -14.35 24.50
N HIS A 274 -2.65 -13.98 25.06
CA HIS A 274 -3.82 -14.85 25.02
C HIS A 274 -5.11 -14.04 24.87
N PHE A 275 -6.17 -14.71 24.39
CA PHE A 275 -7.51 -14.15 24.38
C PHE A 275 -8.30 -14.59 25.61
N LEU A 276 -8.83 -13.66 26.36
CA LEU A 276 -9.95 -13.92 27.26
C LEU A 276 -11.21 -14.06 26.40
N LYS A 277 -11.92 -15.18 26.54
CA LYS A 277 -13.09 -15.52 25.73
C LYS A 277 -14.30 -15.66 26.67
N GLU A 278 -15.40 -14.96 26.33
CA GLU A 278 -16.64 -14.97 27.08
C GLU A 278 -17.80 -15.35 26.14
N ASN A 279 -18.62 -16.31 26.50
CA ASN A 279 -19.83 -16.63 25.76
C ASN A 279 -20.89 -15.56 26.03
N ILE A 280 -21.34 -14.88 24.96
CA ILE A 280 -22.47 -13.95 25.01
C ILE A 280 -23.79 -14.74 24.93
N ASN A 281 -23.83 -15.73 24.03
CA ASN A 281 -24.91 -16.68 23.82
C ASN A 281 -24.35 -17.98 23.22
N ASP A 282 -25.21 -18.92 22.85
CA ASP A 282 -24.80 -20.24 22.33
C ASP A 282 -23.98 -20.13 21.03
N ASP A 283 -24.20 -19.10 20.22
CA ASP A 283 -23.60 -18.94 18.89
C ASP A 283 -22.48 -17.89 18.83
N THR A 284 -22.32 -17.05 19.86
CA THR A 284 -21.43 -15.87 19.80
C THR A 284 -20.55 -15.77 21.02
N ILE A 285 -19.26 -15.57 20.80
CA ILE A 285 -18.26 -15.26 21.82
C ILE A 285 -17.79 -13.82 21.69
N ARG A 286 -17.54 -13.17 22.82
CA ARG A 286 -16.70 -11.97 22.94
C ARG A 286 -15.28 -12.40 23.25
N TYR A 287 -14.32 -11.71 22.69
CA TYR A 287 -12.91 -11.94 22.98
C TYR A 287 -12.19 -10.63 23.22
N GLU A 288 -11.17 -10.69 24.09
CA GLU A 288 -10.30 -9.58 24.41
C GLU A 288 -8.85 -10.08 24.55
N LEU A 289 -7.90 -9.36 23.96
CA LEU A 289 -6.50 -9.77 23.91
C LEU A 289 -5.74 -9.26 25.14
N TYR A 290 -4.96 -10.13 25.77
CA TYR A 290 -4.12 -9.85 26.92
C TYR A 290 -2.66 -10.22 26.66
N PHE A 291 -1.76 -9.44 27.25
CA PHE A 291 -0.32 -9.68 27.29
C PHE A 291 0.09 -10.11 28.71
N ASP A 292 0.67 -11.29 28.86
CA ASP A 292 1.23 -11.77 30.12
C ASP A 292 2.66 -11.26 30.26
N LYS A 293 2.85 -10.25 31.09
CA LYS A 293 4.14 -9.55 31.25
C LYS A 293 4.75 -9.79 32.62
N ARG A 294 6.06 -9.87 32.68
CA ARG A 294 6.80 -9.88 33.95
C ARG A 294 6.97 -8.46 34.47
N ILE A 295 6.22 -8.10 35.51
CA ILE A 295 6.21 -6.78 36.15
C ILE A 295 6.57 -6.95 37.63
N ALA A 296 7.65 -6.32 38.08
CA ALA A 296 8.14 -6.43 39.47
C ALA A 296 8.28 -7.90 39.93
N GLY A 297 8.85 -8.76 39.07
CA GLY A 297 9.09 -10.17 39.34
C GLY A 297 7.89 -11.11 39.22
N LYS A 298 6.68 -10.59 39.04
CA LYS A 298 5.42 -11.35 38.91
C LYS A 298 4.88 -11.29 37.49
N ILE A 299 4.22 -12.37 37.05
CA ILE A 299 3.46 -12.34 35.79
C ILE A 299 2.11 -11.64 36.04
N ARG A 300 1.78 -10.69 35.17
CA ARG A 300 0.51 -9.95 35.18
C ARG A 300 -0.06 -9.93 33.78
N SER A 301 -1.35 -10.19 33.67
CA SER A 301 -2.09 -10.09 32.40
C SER A 301 -2.56 -8.64 32.21
N ILE A 302 -2.09 -8.01 31.15
CA ILE A 302 -2.38 -6.62 30.79
C ILE A 302 -3.25 -6.62 29.53
N PRO A 303 -4.43 -5.95 29.52
CA PRO A 303 -5.23 -5.82 28.33
C PRO A 303 -4.42 -5.16 27.21
N ALA A 304 -4.55 -5.64 25.96
CA ALA A 304 -3.82 -5.08 24.83
C ALA A 304 -4.15 -3.60 24.58
N GLU A 305 -5.34 -3.14 24.99
CA GLU A 305 -5.71 -1.72 24.95
C GLU A 305 -4.85 -0.84 25.86
N ALA A 306 -4.33 -1.38 26.95
CA ALA A 306 -3.45 -0.68 27.88
C ALA A 306 -1.96 -0.75 27.49
N GLU A 307 -1.62 -1.46 26.39
CA GLU A 307 -0.26 -1.51 25.87
C GLU A 307 0.20 -0.17 25.27
N SER A 308 1.53 -0.03 25.12
CA SER A 308 2.12 1.14 24.47
C SER A 308 1.66 1.28 23.02
N SER A 309 1.66 2.52 22.50
CA SER A 309 1.36 2.79 21.08
C SER A 309 2.28 1.99 20.15
N GLY A 310 3.57 1.86 20.49
CA GLY A 310 4.52 1.06 19.72
C GLY A 310 4.17 -0.43 19.70
N THR A 311 3.73 -1.02 20.82
CA THR A 311 3.25 -2.42 20.87
C THR A 311 2.01 -2.60 19.99
N LYS A 312 1.05 -1.66 20.07
CA LYS A 312 -0.15 -1.66 19.22
C LYS A 312 0.18 -1.51 17.74
N ARG A 313 1.12 -0.62 17.40
CA ARG A 313 1.59 -0.45 16.02
C ARG A 313 2.21 -1.72 15.48
N LEU A 314 3.06 -2.40 16.24
CA LEU A 314 3.66 -3.67 15.85
C LEU A 314 2.64 -4.79 15.71
N MET A 315 1.60 -4.80 16.54
CA MET A 315 0.47 -5.73 16.39
C MET A 315 -0.27 -5.49 15.05
N GLY A 316 -0.41 -4.22 14.65
CA GLY A 316 -1.02 -3.84 13.38
C GLY A 316 -0.15 -4.12 12.15
N ILE A 317 1.18 -4.05 12.28
CA ILE A 317 2.12 -4.31 11.17
C ILE A 317 2.34 -5.81 10.94
N LEU A 318 2.25 -6.63 11.98
CA LEU A 318 2.55 -8.07 11.89
C LEU A 318 1.80 -8.80 10.76
N PRO A 319 0.48 -8.60 10.55
CA PRO A 319 -0.22 -9.24 9.43
C PRO A 319 0.42 -8.97 8.07
N PHE A 320 0.88 -7.76 7.86
CA PHE A 320 1.49 -7.30 6.62
C PHE A 320 2.88 -7.90 6.40
N LEU A 321 3.67 -8.05 7.47
CA LEU A 321 4.95 -8.77 7.41
C LEU A 321 4.73 -10.26 7.07
N LEU A 322 3.69 -10.88 7.62
CA LEU A 322 3.31 -12.25 7.27
C LEU A 322 2.86 -12.36 5.82
N MET A 323 2.10 -11.41 5.29
CA MET A 323 1.72 -11.36 3.88
C MET A 323 2.94 -11.23 2.96
N CYS A 324 3.93 -10.40 3.32
CA CYS A 324 5.19 -10.33 2.59
C CYS A 324 5.97 -11.66 2.59
N ALA A 325 5.98 -12.36 3.72
CA ALA A 325 6.61 -13.68 3.82
C ALA A 325 5.86 -14.75 2.99
N ASP A 326 4.55 -14.59 2.79
CA ASP A 326 3.68 -15.46 1.98
C ASP A 326 3.61 -15.05 0.49
N GLY A 327 4.52 -14.20 0.01
CA GLY A 327 4.67 -13.88 -1.40
C GLY A 327 3.87 -12.66 -1.89
N MET A 328 3.15 -11.94 -1.02
CA MET A 328 2.38 -10.77 -1.41
C MET A 328 3.24 -9.50 -1.51
N THR A 329 2.79 -8.54 -2.31
CA THR A 329 3.35 -7.19 -2.33
C THR A 329 2.61 -6.31 -1.34
N VAL A 330 3.33 -5.75 -0.39
CA VAL A 330 2.80 -4.85 0.64
C VAL A 330 3.55 -3.53 0.61
N VAL A 331 2.78 -2.45 0.70
CA VAL A 331 3.27 -1.07 0.69
C VAL A 331 2.80 -0.37 1.95
N ILE A 332 3.72 0.18 2.74
CA ILE A 332 3.41 0.80 4.04
C ILE A 332 3.97 2.22 4.10
N ASP A 333 3.08 3.19 4.31
CA ASP A 333 3.51 4.56 4.59
C ASP A 333 3.89 4.70 6.07
N GLU A 334 5.09 5.27 6.32
CA GLU A 334 5.66 5.48 7.65
C GLU A 334 5.63 4.22 8.54
N ILE A 335 6.34 3.18 8.12
CA ILE A 335 6.37 1.88 8.80
C ILE A 335 6.84 1.98 10.26
N ASP A 336 7.69 2.94 10.58
CA ASP A 336 8.34 3.17 11.87
C ASP A 336 7.54 4.06 12.85
N THR A 337 6.38 4.58 12.45
CA THR A 337 5.55 5.43 13.32
C THR A 337 5.30 4.75 14.66
N GLU A 338 5.53 5.49 15.77
CA GLU A 338 5.33 5.05 17.17
C GLU A 338 6.22 3.90 17.65
N VAL A 339 7.11 3.36 16.81
CA VAL A 339 8.04 2.28 17.18
C VAL A 339 9.44 2.85 17.36
N HIS A 340 10.13 2.43 18.43
CA HIS A 340 11.50 2.86 18.70
C HIS A 340 12.44 2.43 17.54
N ASP A 341 13.24 3.36 17.03
CA ASP A 341 14.10 3.20 15.86
C ASP A 341 14.94 1.91 15.85
N LEU A 342 15.63 1.64 16.96
CA LEU A 342 16.45 0.44 17.08
C LEU A 342 15.63 -0.85 17.07
N LEU A 343 14.43 -0.83 17.67
CA LEU A 343 13.54 -1.99 17.66
C LEU A 343 13.05 -2.28 16.24
N MET A 344 12.63 -1.24 15.51
CA MET A 344 12.21 -1.38 14.11
C MET A 344 13.38 -1.90 13.25
N SER A 345 14.57 -1.35 13.41
CA SER A 345 15.75 -1.80 12.66
C SER A 345 16.10 -3.28 12.94
N GLN A 346 16.06 -3.70 14.21
CA GLN A 346 16.27 -5.11 14.58
C GLN A 346 15.17 -6.01 14.02
N LEU A 347 13.91 -5.59 14.11
CA LEU A 347 12.77 -6.32 13.55
C LEU A 347 12.94 -6.52 12.03
N MET A 348 13.21 -5.45 11.29
CA MET A 348 13.39 -5.54 9.84
C MET A 348 14.57 -6.42 9.46
N SER A 349 15.70 -6.33 10.18
CA SER A 349 16.87 -7.19 9.94
C SER A 349 16.58 -8.68 10.10
N GLN A 350 15.61 -9.05 10.95
CA GLN A 350 15.16 -10.42 11.14
C GLN A 350 14.08 -10.85 10.13
N CYS A 351 13.21 -9.93 9.71
CA CYS A 351 12.09 -10.24 8.83
C CYS A 351 12.47 -10.24 7.34
N ILE A 352 13.33 -9.32 6.90
CA ILE A 352 13.70 -9.16 5.47
C ILE A 352 14.19 -10.48 4.83
N PRO A 353 15.02 -11.32 5.48
CA PRO A 353 15.46 -12.59 4.89
C PRO A 353 14.31 -13.58 4.59
N ASP A 354 13.20 -13.47 5.29
CA ASP A 354 12.04 -14.35 5.15
C ASP A 354 11.00 -13.81 4.14
N ILE A 355 11.19 -12.60 3.59
CA ILE A 355 10.29 -12.00 2.60
C ILE A 355 10.47 -12.69 1.25
N THR A 356 9.46 -13.41 0.80
CA THR A 356 9.36 -14.02 -0.54
C THR A 356 8.58 -13.16 -1.53
N GLY A 357 7.71 -12.28 -1.04
CA GLY A 357 7.02 -11.23 -1.78
C GLY A 357 7.82 -9.94 -1.85
N GLN A 358 7.14 -8.80 -1.59
CA GLN A 358 7.79 -7.49 -1.65
C GLN A 358 7.27 -6.56 -0.55
N LEU A 359 8.18 -5.88 0.14
CA LEU A 359 7.90 -4.81 1.09
C LEU A 359 8.42 -3.47 0.55
N LEU A 360 7.52 -2.53 0.25
CA LEU A 360 7.86 -1.13 0.03
C LEU A 360 7.43 -0.31 1.23
N ALA A 361 8.34 0.46 1.81
CA ALA A 361 7.98 1.26 2.98
C ALA A 361 8.61 2.66 2.91
N THR A 362 7.84 3.68 3.27
CA THR A 362 8.41 4.97 3.60
C THR A 362 8.80 4.99 5.08
N THR A 363 9.86 5.72 5.41
CA THR A 363 10.39 5.77 6.77
C THR A 363 11.21 7.03 7.00
N HIS A 364 11.31 7.43 8.25
CA HIS A 364 12.27 8.43 8.75
C HIS A 364 13.38 7.81 9.60
N ASN A 365 13.29 6.51 9.88
CA ASN A 365 14.23 5.80 10.73
C ASN A 365 15.57 5.56 10.03
N THR A 366 16.54 6.40 10.33
CA THR A 366 17.89 6.28 9.75
C THR A 366 18.68 5.07 10.25
N SER A 367 18.23 4.38 11.33
CA SER A 367 18.85 3.16 11.81
C SER A 367 18.68 1.96 10.86
N LEU A 368 17.76 2.06 9.89
CA LEU A 368 17.62 1.09 8.79
C LEU A 368 18.66 1.29 7.67
N MET A 369 19.40 2.41 7.68
CA MET A 369 20.39 2.72 6.65
C MET A 369 21.71 1.98 6.89
N THR A 370 21.75 0.69 6.54
CA THR A 370 22.98 -0.10 6.60
C THR A 370 23.69 -0.17 5.25
N TYR A 371 24.97 -0.53 5.25
CA TYR A 371 25.70 -0.78 4.01
C TYR A 371 25.08 -1.91 3.18
N LYS A 372 24.58 -2.96 3.81
CA LYS A 372 23.97 -4.11 3.13
C LYS A 372 22.68 -3.72 2.41
N ASP A 373 21.92 -2.81 3.02
CA ASP A 373 20.62 -2.36 2.49
C ASP A 373 20.73 -1.16 1.55
N ALA A 374 21.92 -0.59 1.37
CA ALA A 374 22.14 0.59 0.52
C ALA A 374 21.56 0.50 -0.90
N PRO A 375 21.55 -0.66 -1.60
CA PRO A 375 20.88 -0.79 -2.89
C PRO A 375 19.37 -0.58 -2.81
N ASN A 376 18.78 -0.92 -1.68
CA ASN A 376 17.33 -0.92 -1.42
C ASN A 376 16.85 0.36 -0.71
N ILE A 377 17.75 1.33 -0.50
CA ILE A 377 17.44 2.62 0.11
C ILE A 377 17.34 3.67 -0.98
N PHE A 378 16.17 4.29 -1.08
CA PHE A 378 15.85 5.35 -2.03
C PHE A 378 15.63 6.65 -1.30
N ILE A 379 16.10 7.75 -1.89
CA ILE A 379 15.97 9.09 -1.33
C ILE A 379 15.24 9.98 -2.33
N ILE A 380 14.13 10.59 -1.88
CA ILE A 380 13.48 11.66 -2.61
C ILE A 380 14.12 12.97 -2.17
N SER A 381 14.73 13.67 -3.11
CA SER A 381 15.32 14.99 -2.91
C SER A 381 14.53 16.05 -3.65
N ILE A 382 14.60 17.30 -3.15
CA ILE A 382 13.98 18.46 -3.76
C ILE A 382 15.11 19.40 -4.17
N ASP A 383 15.13 19.82 -5.42
CA ASP A 383 16.10 20.82 -5.89
C ASP A 383 15.67 22.26 -5.50
N ARG A 384 16.53 23.25 -5.78
CA ARG A 384 16.27 24.66 -5.47
C ARG A 384 15.07 25.26 -6.22
N LYS A 385 14.60 24.62 -7.27
CA LYS A 385 13.43 25.02 -8.06
C LYS A 385 12.17 24.29 -7.66
N GLY A 386 12.26 23.35 -6.70
CA GLY A 386 11.14 22.53 -6.23
C GLY A 386 10.92 21.23 -7.02
N PHE A 387 11.77 20.92 -8.01
CA PHE A 387 11.68 19.64 -8.71
C PHE A 387 12.12 18.49 -7.81
N LYS A 388 11.40 17.39 -7.88
CA LYS A 388 11.62 16.21 -7.07
C LYS A 388 12.27 15.11 -7.89
N GLN A 389 13.25 14.45 -7.29
CA GLN A 389 13.95 13.32 -7.89
C GLN A 389 14.06 12.19 -6.88
N ILE A 390 14.05 10.95 -7.35
CA ILE A 390 14.27 9.77 -6.51
C ILE A 390 15.44 8.97 -7.06
N ALA A 391 16.35 8.58 -6.18
CA ALA A 391 17.47 7.73 -6.54
C ALA A 391 17.85 6.81 -5.39
N SER A 392 18.34 5.61 -5.70
CA SER A 392 18.94 4.76 -4.68
C SER A 392 20.30 5.31 -4.25
N ILE A 393 20.66 5.09 -2.98
CA ILE A 393 22.00 5.42 -2.48
C ILE A 393 23.07 4.75 -3.34
N GLN A 394 22.85 3.52 -3.76
CA GLN A 394 23.75 2.77 -4.62
C GLN A 394 23.96 3.45 -6.00
N ALA A 395 22.95 4.09 -6.57
CA ALA A 395 23.05 4.78 -7.85
C ALA A 395 23.73 6.16 -7.71
N THR A 396 23.51 6.84 -6.59
CA THR A 396 24.09 8.16 -6.34
C THR A 396 25.59 8.06 -6.00
N GLU A 397 25.94 7.25 -5.03
CA GLU A 397 27.32 6.98 -4.64
C GLU A 397 27.41 5.59 -3.99
N PRO A 398 27.92 4.58 -4.71
CA PRO A 398 28.02 3.23 -4.18
C PRO A 398 28.88 3.20 -2.91
N PRO A 399 28.29 2.88 -1.72
CA PRO A 399 29.06 2.81 -0.50
C PRO A 399 29.97 1.56 -0.52
N ASN A 400 31.08 1.62 0.18
CA ASN A 400 31.93 0.45 0.44
C ASN A 400 31.67 -0.10 1.86
N VAL A 401 32.23 -1.27 2.18
CA VAL A 401 32.03 -1.96 3.47
C VAL A 401 32.36 -1.10 4.69
N LYS A 402 33.26 -0.12 4.55
CA LYS A 402 33.66 0.81 5.62
C LYS A 402 32.78 2.06 5.69
N THR A 403 31.83 2.23 4.74
CA THR A 403 30.98 3.43 4.68
C THR A 403 29.89 3.35 5.73
N ASN A 404 29.86 4.34 6.63
CA ASN A 404 28.69 4.55 7.48
C ASN A 404 27.62 5.31 6.70
N VAL A 405 26.67 4.59 6.11
CA VAL A 405 25.62 5.12 5.25
C VAL A 405 24.73 6.09 6.01
N GLN A 406 24.33 5.74 7.23
CA GLN A 406 23.52 6.59 8.10
C GLN A 406 24.21 7.94 8.37
N LYS A 407 25.49 7.92 8.76
CA LYS A 407 26.26 9.12 9.04
C LYS A 407 26.35 10.03 7.81
N ARG A 408 26.66 9.47 6.64
CA ARG A 408 26.71 10.23 5.38
C ARG A 408 25.37 10.85 5.00
N TYR A 409 24.26 10.11 5.22
CA TYR A 409 22.93 10.65 5.01
C TYR A 409 22.70 11.86 5.91
N LEU A 410 22.94 11.74 7.21
CA LEU A 410 22.77 12.82 8.19
C LEU A 410 23.66 14.04 7.92
N GLU A 411 24.83 13.83 7.30
CA GLU A 411 25.73 14.89 6.81
C GLU A 411 25.27 15.50 5.46
N GLY A 412 24.13 15.05 4.89
CA GLY A 412 23.57 15.58 3.65
C GLY A 412 24.18 15.04 2.36
N TYR A 413 25.03 14.04 2.42
CA TYR A 413 25.78 13.48 1.28
C TYR A 413 24.86 12.95 0.17
N TYR A 414 23.71 12.43 0.54
CA TYR A 414 22.73 11.84 -0.40
C TYR A 414 21.52 12.76 -0.65
N SER A 415 21.57 14.00 -0.15
CA SER A 415 20.42 14.91 -0.13
C SER A 415 19.24 14.40 0.71
N GLY A 416 18.07 15.02 0.63
CA GLY A 416 16.84 14.56 1.30
C GLY A 416 16.84 14.71 2.83
N VAL A 417 17.83 15.40 3.40
CA VAL A 417 17.90 15.74 4.83
C VAL A 417 17.24 17.09 5.06
N PRO A 418 16.34 17.21 6.04
CA PRO A 418 15.70 18.49 6.34
C PRO A 418 16.74 19.53 6.78
N PHE A 419 16.66 20.71 6.20
CA PHE A 419 17.44 21.87 6.60
C PHE A 419 16.51 22.88 7.28
N VAL A 420 16.84 23.28 8.50
CA VAL A 420 16.09 24.30 9.24
C VAL A 420 16.95 25.57 9.29
N ALA A 421 16.45 26.63 8.67
CA ALA A 421 17.04 27.98 8.82
C ALA A 421 16.76 28.55 10.22
N ASP A 422 17.39 29.66 10.58
CA ASP A 422 17.06 30.36 11.82
C ASP A 422 15.59 30.79 11.82
N ILE A 423 14.84 30.28 12.80
CA ILE A 423 13.39 30.50 12.88
C ILE A 423 13.04 31.87 13.46
N GLY A 424 13.93 32.51 14.24
CA GLY A 424 13.67 33.81 14.85
C GLY A 424 12.37 33.87 15.64
N LEU A 425 12.17 33.01 16.66
CA LEU A 425 10.90 32.95 17.43
C LEU A 425 10.45 34.31 17.99
N ARG A 426 11.40 35.24 18.29
CA ARG A 426 11.05 36.58 18.75
C ARG A 426 10.37 37.41 17.66
N ASP A 427 10.87 37.36 16.43
CA ASP A 427 10.30 38.05 15.27
C ASP A 427 8.87 37.54 14.97
N ILE A 428 8.67 36.22 15.09
CA ILE A 428 7.35 35.59 14.91
C ILE A 428 6.39 36.07 16.02
N LEU A 429 6.86 36.13 17.26
CA LEU A 429 6.05 36.60 18.40
C LEU A 429 5.68 38.08 18.24
N GLU A 430 6.62 38.94 17.78
CA GLU A 430 6.33 40.34 17.52
C GLU A 430 5.32 40.53 16.38
N ALA A 431 5.46 39.76 15.29
CA ALA A 431 4.50 39.79 14.20
C ALA A 431 3.08 39.32 14.64
N SER A 432 2.96 38.39 15.60
CA SER A 432 1.67 37.97 16.13
C SER A 432 0.97 39.02 16.97
N LYS A 433 1.73 39.90 17.63
CA LYS A 433 1.21 41.00 18.50
C LYS A 433 0.78 42.25 17.71
N MET A 434 1.31 42.46 16.49
CA MET A 434 0.95 43.60 15.64
C MET A 434 -0.49 43.54 15.09
N LYS A 435 -1.16 42.37 15.12
CA LYS A 435 -2.54 42.22 14.63
C LYS A 435 -3.62 42.55 15.68
N GLU A 436 -3.26 42.80 16.93
CA GLU A 436 -4.22 43.18 17.98
C GLU A 436 -4.34 44.69 18.17
N SER A 437 -3.63 45.54 17.37
CA SER A 437 -3.60 46.99 17.51
C SER A 437 -4.22 47.76 16.32
N GLU A 438 -4.96 47.11 15.43
CA GLU A 438 -5.88 47.69 14.44
C GLU A 438 -7.32 47.24 14.74
#